data_2d55f71e8876950285afc2908fa46077
#
_entry.id   2d55f71e8876950285afc2908fa46077
#
_cell.length_a   1.000
_cell.length_b   1.000
_cell.length_c   1.000
_cell.angle_alpha   90.00
_cell.angle_beta   90.00
_cell.angle_gamma   90.00
#
_symmetry.space_group_name_H-M   'P 1'
#
loop_
_entity.id
_entity.type
_entity.pdbx_description
1 polymer ?
#
loop_
_entity_poly.entity_id
_entity_poly.type
_entity_poly.pdbx_seq_one_letter_code
_entity_poly.pdbx_strand_id
1 'polypeptide(L)'
;QMCIRDRSDFIILRYTDVLLMYAEAKTMLGDIDQSVFDILDAVRDRAGIAHVAHTTDPKAMMKIIQDERKWEFAFEGLRYFDIRRWGIAADVINSITSDELYNFGSHKVFVAPANYLWPLPQEATDANPNLLPNNEGY
;
A
#
# COMPACT_ATOMS: atom_id res chain seq x y z
N GLN A 1 5.57 37.37 9.43
CA GLN A 1 6.84 36.59 9.40
C GLN A 1 6.53 35.23 8.88
N MET A 2 6.85 35.00 7.62
CA MET A 2 6.71 33.72 6.96
C MET A 2 7.95 32.89 7.35
N CYS A 3 7.80 31.93 8.26
CA CYS A 3 8.85 30.96 8.50
C CYS A 3 8.90 30.02 7.30
N ILE A 4 9.77 30.34 6.36
CA ILE A 4 10.15 29.40 5.31
C ILE A 4 10.94 28.30 6.02
N ARG A 5 10.34 27.14 6.23
CA ARG A 5 11.07 25.96 6.62
C ARG A 5 11.78 25.43 5.39
N ASP A 6 13.05 25.74 5.29
CA ASP A 6 13.92 25.32 4.18
C ASP A 6 14.22 23.82 4.17
N ARG A 7 13.60 23.04 5.05
CA ARG A 7 13.79 21.60 5.18
C ARG A 7 12.45 20.91 5.24
N SER A 8 12.04 20.40 4.10
CA SER A 8 11.01 19.36 4.02
C SER A 8 11.76 18.02 3.95
N ASP A 9 12.05 17.43 5.12
CA ASP A 9 12.67 16.12 5.16
C ASP A 9 11.67 15.09 4.64
N PHE A 10 12.11 14.24 3.71
CA PHE A 10 11.30 13.13 3.23
C PHE A 10 11.22 12.06 4.33
N ILE A 11 10.02 11.78 4.79
CA ILE A 11 9.78 10.76 5.81
C ILE A 11 9.82 9.40 5.15
N ILE A 12 10.86 8.62 5.43
CA ILE A 12 11.02 7.26 4.90
C ILE A 12 10.17 6.27 5.70
N LEU A 13 10.14 6.42 7.02
CA LEU A 13 9.41 5.57 7.96
C LEU A 13 8.96 6.39 9.15
N ARG A 14 7.73 6.18 9.61
CA ARG A 14 7.21 6.80 10.83
C ARG A 14 6.57 5.77 11.76
N TYR A 15 6.46 6.12 13.03
CA TYR A 15 6.00 5.19 14.06
C TYR A 15 4.63 4.57 13.76
N THR A 16 3.69 5.35 13.22
CA THR A 16 2.37 4.86 12.81
C THR A 16 2.47 3.73 11.76
N ASP A 17 3.46 3.78 10.86
CA ASP A 17 3.67 2.71 9.89
C ASP A 17 4.07 1.40 10.58
N VAL A 18 4.98 1.47 11.56
CA VAL A 18 5.36 0.32 12.38
C VAL A 18 4.16 -0.27 13.13
N LEU A 19 3.31 0.58 13.71
CA LEU A 19 2.12 0.14 14.41
C LEU A 19 1.13 -0.56 13.49
N LEU A 20 0.86 0.01 12.30
CA LEU A 20 -0.05 -0.61 11.34
C LEU A 20 0.54 -1.87 10.69
N MET A 21 1.86 -1.97 10.52
CA MET A 21 2.52 -3.23 10.14
C MET A 21 2.37 -4.31 11.22
N TYR A 22 2.47 -3.96 12.49
CA TYR A 22 2.23 -4.88 13.60
C TYR A 22 0.78 -5.39 13.60
N ALA A 23 -0.20 -4.47 13.48
CA ALA A 23 -1.61 -4.83 13.41
C ALA A 23 -1.91 -5.77 12.21
N GLU A 24 -1.30 -5.50 11.06
CA GLU A 24 -1.39 -6.34 9.87
C GLU A 24 -0.81 -7.73 10.11
N ALA A 25 0.40 -7.82 10.67
CA ALA A 25 1.04 -9.10 10.95
C ALA A 25 0.22 -9.96 11.92
N LYS A 26 -0.31 -9.38 13.00
CA LYS A 26 -1.20 -10.08 13.92
C LYS A 26 -2.48 -10.56 13.24
N THR A 27 -3.07 -9.73 12.40
CA THR A 27 -4.26 -10.10 11.63
C THR A 27 -3.98 -11.27 10.68
N MET A 28 -2.83 -11.27 10.01
CA MET A 28 -2.43 -12.38 9.13
C MET A 28 -2.17 -13.69 9.87
N LEU A 29 -1.72 -13.62 11.12
CA LEU A 29 -1.55 -14.78 12.00
C LEU A 29 -2.88 -15.26 12.60
N GLY A 30 -3.97 -14.51 12.45
CA GLY A 30 -5.25 -14.79 13.09
C GLY A 30 -5.28 -14.46 14.59
N ASP A 31 -4.26 -13.75 15.09
CA ASP A 31 -4.14 -13.33 16.49
C ASP A 31 -4.65 -11.88 16.64
N ILE A 32 -5.95 -11.70 16.44
CA ILE A 32 -6.61 -10.40 16.54
C ILE A 32 -7.07 -10.17 17.98
N ASP A 33 -6.29 -9.43 18.73
CA ASP A 33 -6.56 -9.07 20.12
C ASP A 33 -6.76 -7.56 20.30
N GLN A 34 -6.93 -7.12 21.54
CA GLN A 34 -7.16 -5.73 21.90
C GLN A 34 -6.05 -4.79 21.37
N SER A 35 -4.80 -5.26 21.26
CA SER A 35 -3.70 -4.42 20.77
C SER A 35 -3.89 -3.97 19.33
N VAL A 36 -4.54 -4.79 18.47
CA VAL A 36 -4.88 -4.43 17.10
C VAL A 36 -5.91 -3.31 17.07
N PHE A 37 -6.94 -3.41 17.92
CA PHE A 37 -7.97 -2.38 18.03
C PHE A 37 -7.42 -1.08 18.58
N ASP A 38 -6.62 -1.14 19.64
CA ASP A 38 -6.01 0.04 20.27
C ASP A 38 -5.15 0.84 19.26
N ILE A 39 -4.45 0.16 18.37
CA ILE A 39 -3.66 0.80 17.32
C ILE A 39 -4.57 1.55 16.32
N LEU A 40 -5.61 0.89 15.84
CA LEU A 40 -6.54 1.50 14.87
C LEU A 40 -7.29 2.68 15.50
N ASP A 41 -7.75 2.51 16.74
CA ASP A 41 -8.46 3.54 17.48
C ASP A 41 -7.55 4.74 17.77
N ALA A 42 -6.27 4.52 18.14
CA ALA A 42 -5.31 5.61 18.34
C ALA A 42 -5.04 6.43 17.08
N VAL A 43 -4.97 5.79 15.91
CA VAL A 43 -4.84 6.49 14.61
C VAL A 43 -6.07 7.37 14.36
N ARG A 44 -7.25 6.84 14.61
CA ARG A 44 -8.53 7.52 14.37
C ARG A 44 -8.81 8.63 15.39
N ASP A 45 -8.47 8.43 16.65
CA ASP A 45 -8.55 9.46 17.70
C ASP A 45 -7.70 10.67 17.34
N ARG A 46 -6.49 10.43 16.86
CA ARG A 46 -5.61 11.51 16.38
C ARG A 46 -6.24 12.30 15.22
N ALA A 47 -6.96 11.61 14.33
CA ALA A 47 -7.65 12.23 13.20
C ALA A 47 -9.03 12.83 13.59
N GLY A 48 -9.52 12.59 14.79
CA GLY A 48 -10.84 13.07 15.25
C GLY A 48 -12.02 12.39 14.56
N ILE A 49 -11.86 11.12 14.15
CA ILE A 49 -12.90 10.34 13.45
C ILE A 49 -13.34 9.13 14.30
N ALA A 50 -14.54 8.62 14.01
CA ALA A 50 -15.09 7.48 14.74
C ALA A 50 -14.23 6.21 14.59
N HIS A 51 -14.18 5.40 15.66
CA HIS A 51 -13.49 4.12 15.68
C HIS A 51 -14.07 3.14 14.65
N VAL A 52 -13.26 2.17 14.23
CA VAL A 52 -13.71 1.08 13.35
C VAL A 52 -14.54 0.07 14.13
N ALA A 53 -15.37 -0.68 13.41
CA ALA A 53 -16.03 -1.84 14.01
C ALA A 53 -14.97 -2.89 14.37
N HIS A 54 -14.89 -3.26 15.65
CA HIS A 54 -14.00 -4.32 16.11
C HIS A 54 -14.51 -5.68 15.59
N THR A 55 -13.67 -6.38 14.86
CA THR A 55 -13.97 -7.70 14.32
C THR A 55 -12.78 -8.63 14.50
N THR A 56 -13.05 -9.89 14.78
CA THR A 56 -12.05 -10.95 14.87
C THR A 56 -11.96 -11.78 13.59
N ASP A 57 -12.76 -11.44 12.56
CA ASP A 57 -12.61 -12.04 11.23
C ASP A 57 -11.36 -11.46 10.53
N PRO A 58 -10.34 -12.30 10.23
CA PRO A 58 -9.09 -11.83 9.64
C PRO A 58 -9.27 -11.13 8.29
N LYS A 59 -10.23 -11.57 7.48
CA LYS A 59 -10.47 -10.95 6.16
C LYS A 59 -11.09 -9.55 6.31
N ALA A 60 -12.07 -9.42 7.19
CA ALA A 60 -12.70 -8.14 7.46
C ALA A 60 -11.71 -7.16 8.12
N MET A 61 -10.92 -7.63 9.10
CA MET A 61 -9.91 -6.81 9.76
C MET A 61 -8.80 -6.38 8.79
N MET A 62 -8.31 -7.28 7.92
CA MET A 62 -7.34 -6.94 6.89
C MET A 62 -7.86 -5.83 5.98
N LYS A 63 -9.13 -5.87 5.59
CA LYS A 63 -9.73 -4.82 4.76
C LYS A 63 -9.76 -3.48 5.49
N ILE A 64 -10.09 -3.47 6.77
CA ILE A 64 -10.05 -2.27 7.61
C ILE A 64 -8.62 -1.69 7.64
N ILE A 65 -7.60 -2.53 7.89
CA ILE A 65 -6.20 -2.10 7.93
C ILE A 65 -5.74 -1.55 6.57
N GLN A 66 -6.14 -2.19 5.47
CA GLN A 66 -5.82 -1.73 4.11
C GLN A 66 -6.41 -0.34 3.82
N ASP A 67 -7.64 -0.11 4.27
CA ASP A 67 -8.30 1.18 4.09
C ASP A 67 -7.68 2.24 5.04
N GLU A 68 -7.36 1.89 6.29
CA GLU A 68 -6.71 2.80 7.22
C GLU A 68 -5.32 3.23 6.71
N ARG A 69 -4.50 2.28 6.24
CA ARG A 69 -3.19 2.58 5.62
C ARG A 69 -3.33 3.48 4.39
N LYS A 70 -4.38 3.27 3.57
CA LYS A 70 -4.65 4.09 2.38
C LYS A 70 -4.86 5.56 2.74
N TRP A 71 -5.59 5.84 3.81
CA TRP A 71 -5.90 7.20 4.23
C TRP A 71 -4.78 7.83 5.06
N GLU A 72 -4.22 7.07 5.98
CA GLU A 72 -3.16 7.53 6.89
C GLU A 72 -1.87 7.92 6.15
N PHE A 73 -1.54 7.19 5.08
CA PHE A 73 -0.32 7.41 4.29
C PHE A 73 -0.59 8.04 2.91
N ALA A 74 -1.70 8.74 2.78
CA ALA A 74 -2.01 9.46 1.55
C ALA A 74 -0.87 10.43 1.19
N PHE A 75 -0.41 10.36 -0.08
CA PHE A 75 0.71 11.15 -0.61
C PHE A 75 2.10 10.86 -0.04
N GLU A 76 2.26 9.83 0.79
CA GLU A 76 3.58 9.40 1.31
C GLU A 76 4.28 8.36 0.42
N GLY A 77 3.67 7.96 -0.70
CA GLY A 77 4.27 7.04 -1.68
C GLY A 77 4.15 5.54 -1.32
N LEU A 78 3.57 5.20 -0.16
CA LEU A 78 3.48 3.81 0.31
C LEU A 78 2.41 2.99 -0.41
N ARG A 79 1.34 3.62 -0.90
CA ARG A 79 0.18 2.93 -1.50
C ARG A 79 0.55 2.00 -2.65
N TYR A 80 1.48 2.41 -3.52
CA TYR A 80 1.92 1.59 -4.65
C TYR A 80 2.51 0.25 -4.20
N PHE A 81 3.34 0.26 -3.16
CA PHE A 81 3.94 -0.94 -2.60
C PHE A 81 2.91 -1.80 -1.87
N ASP A 82 2.01 -1.18 -1.12
CA ASP A 82 0.96 -1.87 -0.36
C ASP A 82 0.05 -2.70 -1.28
N ILE A 83 -0.53 -2.09 -2.33
CA ILE A 83 -1.43 -2.81 -3.24
C ILE A 83 -0.74 -3.95 -4.00
N ARG A 84 0.56 -3.83 -4.26
CA ARG A 84 1.35 -4.89 -4.92
C ARG A 84 1.64 -6.04 -3.96
N ARG A 85 2.13 -5.77 -2.75
CA ARG A 85 2.43 -6.83 -1.77
C ARG A 85 1.19 -7.57 -1.28
N TRP A 86 0.03 -6.92 -1.29
CA TRP A 86 -1.26 -7.56 -1.00
C TRP A 86 -1.87 -8.31 -2.19
N GLY A 87 -1.30 -8.19 -3.37
CA GLY A 87 -1.80 -8.84 -4.58
C GLY A 87 -3.10 -8.25 -5.14
N ILE A 88 -3.48 -7.05 -4.72
CA ILE A 88 -4.75 -6.39 -5.12
C ILE A 88 -4.55 -5.26 -6.14
N ALA A 89 -3.35 -5.11 -6.69
CA ALA A 89 -3.04 -4.00 -7.59
C ALA A 89 -3.89 -4.00 -8.86
N ALA A 90 -4.16 -5.18 -9.43
CA ALA A 90 -5.00 -5.30 -10.62
C ALA A 90 -6.44 -4.80 -10.35
N ASP A 91 -7.03 -5.24 -9.23
CA ASP A 91 -8.40 -4.85 -8.88
C ASP A 91 -8.50 -3.36 -8.57
N VAL A 92 -7.54 -2.83 -7.80
CA VAL A 92 -7.53 -1.41 -7.40
C VAL A 92 -7.28 -0.49 -8.60
N ILE A 93 -6.28 -0.80 -9.44
CA ILE A 93 -5.91 0.08 -10.56
C ILE A 93 -6.96 0.01 -11.68
N ASN A 94 -7.42 -1.20 -12.01
CA ASN A 94 -8.39 -1.38 -13.09
C ASN A 94 -9.81 -0.93 -12.71
N SER A 95 -10.10 -0.74 -11.43
CA SER A 95 -11.37 -0.18 -10.97
C SER A 95 -11.46 1.34 -11.12
N ILE A 96 -10.34 2.03 -11.37
CA ILE A 96 -10.32 3.47 -11.57
C ILE A 96 -10.93 3.79 -12.94
N THR A 97 -12.02 4.55 -12.97
CA THR A 97 -12.70 4.93 -14.21
C THR A 97 -12.04 6.13 -14.89
N SER A 98 -12.33 6.33 -16.18
CA SER A 98 -11.84 7.49 -16.93
C SER A 98 -12.32 8.83 -16.33
N ASP A 99 -13.47 8.84 -15.68
CA ASP A 99 -14.03 10.04 -15.05
C ASP A 99 -13.27 10.40 -13.77
N GLU A 100 -12.73 9.39 -13.04
CA GLU A 100 -11.88 9.59 -11.86
C GLU A 100 -10.46 10.02 -12.25
N LEU A 101 -10.03 9.72 -13.46
CA LEU A 101 -8.73 10.12 -14.03
C LEU A 101 -8.77 11.48 -14.72
N TYR A 102 -9.70 12.33 -14.37
CA TYR A 102 -9.91 13.63 -14.99
C TYR A 102 -8.58 14.34 -15.32
N ASN A 103 -8.29 14.50 -16.63
CA ASN A 103 -7.11 15.16 -17.21
C ASN A 103 -5.75 14.45 -17.09
N PHE A 104 -5.65 13.20 -16.59
CA PHE A 104 -4.36 12.50 -16.49
C PHE A 104 -4.01 11.61 -17.71
N GLY A 105 -4.70 11.77 -18.82
CA GLY A 105 -4.39 11.03 -20.05
C GLY A 105 -5.03 9.64 -20.09
N SER A 106 -4.41 8.72 -20.83
CA SER A 106 -4.96 7.38 -21.03
C SER A 106 -5.01 6.55 -19.75
N HIS A 107 -6.12 5.88 -19.51
CA HIS A 107 -6.24 4.85 -18.49
C HIS A 107 -5.17 3.77 -18.68
N LYS A 108 -4.38 3.52 -17.65
CA LYS A 108 -3.37 2.46 -17.67
C LYS A 108 -3.97 1.20 -17.07
N VAL A 109 -3.96 0.13 -17.85
CA VAL A 109 -4.42 -1.18 -17.41
C VAL A 109 -3.28 -1.89 -16.71
N PHE A 110 -3.55 -2.43 -15.51
CA PHE A 110 -2.64 -3.31 -14.80
C PHE A 110 -2.89 -4.75 -15.24
N VAL A 111 -1.91 -5.35 -15.89
CA VAL A 111 -1.97 -6.74 -16.39
C VAL A 111 -1.26 -7.65 -15.40
N ALA A 112 -2.01 -8.53 -14.72
CA ALA A 112 -1.44 -9.57 -13.89
C ALA A 112 -1.11 -10.81 -14.75
N PRO A 113 -0.03 -11.57 -14.48
CA PRO A 113 0.97 -11.32 -13.44
C PRO A 113 2.07 -10.32 -13.86
N ALA A 114 2.18 -9.99 -15.14
CA ALA A 114 3.28 -9.22 -15.72
C ALA A 114 3.61 -7.95 -14.91
N ASN A 115 2.63 -7.11 -14.62
CA ASN A 115 2.88 -5.83 -13.97
C ASN A 115 3.19 -5.91 -12.46
N TYR A 116 3.21 -7.11 -11.86
CA TYR A 116 3.68 -7.27 -10.47
C TYR A 116 5.20 -7.21 -10.34
N LEU A 117 5.92 -7.64 -11.35
CA LEU A 117 7.38 -7.59 -11.38
C LEU A 117 7.84 -6.66 -12.52
N TRP A 118 9.04 -6.13 -12.40
CA TRP A 118 9.66 -5.39 -13.48
C TRP A 118 10.37 -6.36 -14.44
N PRO A 119 10.43 -6.06 -15.75
CA PRO A 119 11.25 -6.84 -16.66
C PRO A 119 12.72 -6.71 -16.27
N LEU A 120 13.47 -7.79 -16.46
CA LEU A 120 14.92 -7.73 -16.36
C LEU A 120 15.46 -6.91 -17.55
N PRO A 121 16.35 -5.92 -17.29
CA PRO A 121 16.94 -5.13 -18.37
C PRO A 121 17.68 -6.01 -19.36
N GLN A 122 17.55 -5.71 -20.65
CA GLN A 122 18.21 -6.47 -21.72
C GLN A 122 19.73 -6.54 -21.51
N GLU A 123 20.37 -5.44 -21.14
CA GLU A 123 21.81 -5.40 -20.85
C GLU A 123 22.23 -6.39 -19.75
N ALA A 124 21.39 -6.59 -18.74
CA ALA A 124 21.68 -7.54 -17.66
C ALA A 124 21.56 -8.99 -18.15
N THR A 125 20.58 -9.31 -18.96
CA THR A 125 20.40 -10.66 -19.53
C THR A 125 21.47 -10.98 -20.58
N ASP A 126 21.92 -10.00 -21.35
CA ASP A 126 23.01 -10.15 -22.29
C ASP A 126 24.35 -10.39 -21.57
N ALA A 127 24.58 -9.72 -20.46
CA ALA A 127 25.78 -9.90 -19.62
C ALA A 127 25.76 -11.23 -18.84
N ASN A 128 24.59 -11.71 -18.45
CA ASN A 128 24.43 -12.96 -17.70
C ASN A 128 23.21 -13.77 -18.18
N PRO A 129 23.42 -14.73 -19.11
CA PRO A 129 22.36 -15.58 -19.66
C PRO A 129 21.62 -16.42 -18.59
N ASN A 130 22.18 -16.62 -17.39
CA ASN A 130 21.51 -17.33 -16.31
C ASN A 130 20.32 -16.56 -15.72
N LEU A 131 20.15 -15.30 -16.09
CA LEU A 131 18.97 -14.50 -15.72
C LEU A 131 17.72 -14.80 -16.57
N LEU A 132 17.89 -15.59 -17.64
CA LEU A 132 16.76 -16.02 -18.48
C LEU A 132 16.06 -17.26 -17.89
N PRO A 133 14.73 -17.42 -18.11
CA PRO A 133 13.86 -16.49 -18.81
C PRO A 133 13.57 -15.22 -18.02
N ASN A 134 13.10 -14.17 -18.69
CA ASN A 134 12.64 -12.95 -18.04
C ASN A 134 11.44 -13.23 -17.11
N ASN A 135 11.05 -12.25 -16.31
CA ASN A 135 9.83 -12.34 -15.48
C ASN A 135 8.60 -12.60 -16.34
N GLU A 136 7.63 -13.32 -15.78
CA GLU A 136 6.42 -13.72 -16.51
C GLU A 136 5.71 -12.52 -17.14
N GLY A 137 5.45 -12.62 -18.44
CA GLY A 137 4.78 -11.57 -19.22
C GLY A 137 5.71 -10.63 -19.99
N TYR A 138 7.04 -10.90 -19.98
CA TYR A 138 8.04 -10.14 -20.73
C TYR A 138 8.93 -11.03 -21.61
#